data_a3d30d7f09a5f421555c5b9cf97b0dda
#
_entry.id   a3d30d7f09a5f421555c5b9cf97b0dda
#
_cell.length_a   1.000
_cell.length_b   1.000
_cell.length_c   1.000
_cell.angle_alpha   90.00
_cell.angle_beta   90.00
_cell.angle_gamma   90.00
#
_symmetry.space_group_name_H-M   'P 1'
#
loop_
_entity.id
_entity.type
_entity.pdbx_description
1 polymer ?
#
loop_
_entity_poly.entity_id
_entity_poly.type
_entity_poly.pdbx_seq_one_letter_code
_entity_poly.pdbx_strand_id
1 'polypeptide(L)'
;MGMPFASGFRIVSPYGYRTDPITGEADCWHGGVDLVGNDRAVRAVRGGRVVRSRMVDPASGDKTWEWGNYVSVAGDDGMVIYYCHLESRAVEQGQPVGEGQLLGIEGSTGRSTGIHLHLELRDWAAQQKDPCAYLGIPNQAGYVWTPPAPEPEREPWEEQCHDWSRDAVEWCISRGILRGRGGDDYALGEYVTREEMCVMLWRAREVL
;
A
#
# COMPACT_ATOMS: atom_id res chain seq x y z
N MET A 1 3.20 -0.17 -6.33
CA MET A 1 1.99 -1.00 -6.12
C MET A 1 1.64 -0.96 -4.65
N GLY A 2 0.44 -0.52 -4.33
CA GLY A 2 -0.03 -0.38 -2.96
C GLY A 2 -0.54 -1.68 -2.35
N MET A 3 -0.94 -1.61 -1.08
CA MET A 3 -1.61 -2.70 -0.38
C MET A 3 -3.10 -2.38 -0.20
N PRO A 4 -3.97 -3.40 -0.05
CA PRO A 4 -5.41 -3.18 0.09
C PRO A 4 -5.80 -2.48 1.41
N PHE A 5 -4.92 -2.47 2.40
CA PHE A 5 -5.08 -1.76 3.67
C PHE A 5 -3.81 -0.98 4.01
N ALA A 6 -3.95 0.31 4.29
CA ALA A 6 -2.80 1.19 4.55
C ALA A 6 -2.16 0.95 5.92
N SER A 7 -2.94 0.56 6.94
CA SER A 7 -2.49 0.36 8.32
C SER A 7 -2.04 -1.07 8.66
N GLY A 8 -2.05 -1.96 7.65
CA GLY A 8 -1.68 -3.36 7.80
C GLY A 8 -2.87 -4.31 7.77
N PHE A 9 -2.57 -5.60 7.62
CA PHE A 9 -3.56 -6.68 7.57
C PHE A 9 -2.94 -8.03 7.93
N ARG A 10 -3.81 -9.01 8.17
CA ARG A 10 -3.45 -10.42 8.36
C ARG A 10 -4.14 -11.29 7.32
N ILE A 11 -3.41 -12.26 6.75
CA ILE A 11 -4.00 -13.34 5.92
C ILE A 11 -4.70 -14.33 6.84
N VAL A 12 -6.00 -14.51 6.62
CA VAL A 12 -6.82 -15.48 7.38
C VAL A 12 -7.09 -16.75 6.59
N SER A 13 -7.07 -16.66 5.25
CA SER A 13 -7.20 -17.83 4.38
C SER A 13 -6.41 -17.64 3.08
N PRO A 14 -5.49 -18.55 2.73
CA PRO A 14 -4.65 -18.43 1.55
C PRO A 14 -5.41 -18.73 0.25
N TYR A 15 -4.83 -18.32 -0.87
CA TYR A 15 -5.22 -18.74 -2.21
C TYR A 15 -4.86 -20.20 -2.45
N GLY A 16 -5.71 -20.93 -3.17
CA GLY A 16 -5.47 -22.32 -3.55
C GLY A 16 -6.36 -23.32 -2.80
N TYR A 17 -5.95 -24.58 -2.78
CA TYR A 17 -6.73 -25.63 -2.10
C TYR A 17 -6.68 -25.49 -0.58
N ARG A 18 -7.86 -25.52 0.05
CA ARG A 18 -8.03 -25.41 1.50
C ARG A 18 -9.28 -26.15 1.98
N THR A 19 -9.43 -26.32 3.27
CA THR A 19 -10.72 -26.72 3.86
C THR A 19 -11.68 -25.53 3.81
N ASP A 20 -12.90 -25.73 3.28
CA ASP A 20 -13.95 -24.71 3.26
C ASP A 20 -14.39 -24.36 4.69
N PRO A 21 -14.31 -23.08 5.12
CA PRO A 21 -14.62 -22.71 6.51
C PRO A 21 -16.11 -22.77 6.85
N ILE A 22 -17.00 -22.91 5.84
CA ILE A 22 -18.45 -22.97 6.01
C ILE A 22 -18.92 -24.41 6.07
N THR A 23 -18.48 -25.23 5.09
CA THR A 23 -18.94 -26.61 4.94
C THR A 23 -18.04 -27.62 5.66
N GLY A 24 -16.79 -27.27 5.94
CA GLY A 24 -15.78 -28.19 6.47
C GLY A 24 -15.23 -29.17 5.44
N GLU A 25 -15.61 -29.05 4.17
CA GLU A 25 -15.13 -29.90 3.08
C GLU A 25 -13.65 -29.63 2.81
N ALA A 26 -12.85 -30.71 2.73
CA ALA A 26 -11.42 -30.62 2.41
C ALA A 26 -11.19 -30.39 0.91
N ASP A 27 -10.01 -29.89 0.55
CA ASP A 27 -9.55 -29.69 -0.82
C ASP A 27 -10.46 -28.84 -1.70
N CYS A 28 -11.15 -27.86 -1.09
CA CYS A 28 -11.93 -26.86 -1.80
C CYS A 28 -11.04 -25.78 -2.38
N TRP A 29 -11.27 -25.43 -3.65
CA TRP A 29 -10.54 -24.36 -4.32
C TRP A 29 -10.96 -22.99 -3.83
N HIS A 30 -10.00 -22.17 -3.40
CA HIS A 30 -10.16 -20.78 -3.01
C HIS A 30 -9.49 -19.86 -4.06
N GLY A 31 -10.29 -19.17 -4.85
CA GLY A 31 -9.83 -18.37 -6.00
C GLY A 31 -9.23 -17.02 -5.66
N GLY A 32 -9.12 -16.67 -4.38
CA GLY A 32 -8.56 -15.44 -3.87
C GLY A 32 -7.83 -15.64 -2.56
N VAL A 33 -7.49 -14.56 -1.90
CA VAL A 33 -6.94 -14.55 -0.54
C VAL A 33 -7.88 -13.78 0.39
N ASP A 34 -8.11 -14.30 1.60
CA ASP A 34 -8.93 -13.61 2.61
C ASP A 34 -8.02 -12.86 3.58
N LEU A 35 -8.27 -11.57 3.71
CA LEU A 35 -7.49 -10.63 4.51
C LEU A 35 -8.38 -9.99 5.58
N VAL A 36 -7.82 -9.74 6.76
CA VAL A 36 -8.46 -8.89 7.78
C VAL A 36 -7.60 -7.67 8.00
N GLY A 37 -8.17 -6.51 7.68
CA GLY A 37 -7.50 -5.21 7.78
C GLY A 37 -7.51 -4.64 9.21
N ASN A 38 -6.50 -3.82 9.53
CA ASN A 38 -6.44 -3.14 10.82
C ASN A 38 -7.39 -1.93 10.89
N ASP A 39 -7.75 -1.31 9.74
CA ASP A 39 -8.58 -0.10 9.67
C ASP A 39 -9.87 -0.26 8.85
N ARG A 40 -10.13 -1.45 8.31
CA ARG A 40 -11.26 -1.78 7.43
C ARG A 40 -11.39 -0.95 6.15
N ALA A 41 -10.56 0.06 5.91
CA ALA A 41 -10.59 0.90 4.73
C ALA A 41 -9.93 0.20 3.54
N VAL A 42 -10.74 -0.38 2.65
CA VAL A 42 -10.25 -1.10 1.46
C VAL A 42 -9.85 -0.12 0.38
N ARG A 43 -8.60 -0.25 -0.09
CA ARG A 43 -7.98 0.64 -1.06
C ARG A 43 -7.56 -0.09 -2.33
N ALA A 44 -7.51 0.66 -3.44
CA ALA A 44 -7.02 0.14 -4.70
C ALA A 44 -5.53 -0.22 -4.61
N VAL A 45 -5.20 -1.47 -4.87
CA VAL A 45 -3.82 -1.99 -4.90
C VAL A 45 -3.02 -1.32 -6.02
N ARG A 46 -3.69 -0.90 -7.09
CA ARG A 46 -3.12 -0.12 -8.19
C ARG A 46 -4.17 0.75 -8.85
N GLY A 47 -3.71 1.73 -9.64
CA GLY A 47 -4.58 2.55 -10.47
C GLY A 47 -5.21 1.76 -11.62
N GLY A 48 -6.35 2.24 -12.09
CA GLY A 48 -7.09 1.63 -13.18
C GLY A 48 -8.49 2.18 -13.34
N ARG A 49 -9.39 1.38 -13.93
CA ARG A 49 -10.81 1.73 -14.10
C ARG A 49 -11.70 0.72 -13.39
N VAL A 50 -12.70 1.21 -12.69
CA VAL A 50 -13.72 0.37 -12.04
C VAL A 50 -14.57 -0.31 -13.11
N VAL A 51 -14.44 -1.64 -13.22
CA VAL A 51 -15.24 -2.47 -14.16
C VAL A 51 -16.60 -2.79 -13.59
N ARG A 52 -16.67 -3.05 -12.28
CA ARG A 52 -17.91 -3.32 -11.55
C ARG A 52 -17.87 -2.66 -10.18
N SER A 53 -19.00 -2.14 -9.75
CA SER A 53 -19.25 -1.67 -8.39
C SER A 53 -20.72 -1.99 -8.08
N ARG A 54 -21.00 -3.16 -7.48
CA ARG A 54 -22.38 -3.63 -7.28
C ARG A 54 -22.51 -4.65 -6.16
N MET A 55 -23.73 -4.88 -5.72
CA MET A 55 -24.18 -6.06 -4.99
C MET A 55 -25.06 -6.90 -5.92
N VAL A 56 -24.93 -8.22 -5.85
CA VAL A 56 -25.75 -9.15 -6.64
C VAL A 56 -26.82 -9.74 -5.74
N ASP A 57 -28.08 -9.71 -6.22
CA ASP A 57 -29.19 -10.36 -5.55
C ASP A 57 -29.00 -11.89 -5.60
N PRO A 58 -29.00 -12.61 -4.47
CA PRO A 58 -28.95 -14.06 -4.44
C PRO A 58 -30.04 -14.74 -5.28
N ALA A 59 -31.21 -14.10 -5.40
CA ALA A 59 -32.34 -14.62 -6.17
C ALA A 59 -32.15 -14.52 -7.69
N SER A 60 -31.14 -13.78 -8.17
CA SER A 60 -30.89 -13.55 -9.62
C SER A 60 -30.34 -14.77 -10.34
N GLY A 61 -29.83 -15.79 -9.61
CA GLY A 61 -29.12 -16.93 -10.19
C GLY A 61 -27.67 -16.61 -10.63
N ASP A 62 -27.24 -15.37 -10.50
CA ASP A 62 -25.84 -14.95 -10.74
C ASP A 62 -24.98 -15.39 -9.54
N LYS A 63 -24.09 -16.37 -9.76
CA LYS A 63 -23.23 -16.94 -8.69
C LYS A 63 -22.30 -15.92 -8.05
N THR A 64 -22.10 -14.74 -8.65
CA THR A 64 -21.30 -13.68 -8.04
C THR A 64 -21.99 -13.03 -6.82
N TRP A 65 -23.25 -13.44 -6.48
CA TRP A 65 -23.86 -13.08 -5.22
C TRP A 65 -23.02 -13.49 -4.00
N GLU A 66 -22.22 -14.56 -4.14
CA GLU A 66 -21.31 -15.02 -3.10
C GLU A 66 -20.30 -13.94 -2.70
N TRP A 67 -19.92 -13.06 -3.60
CA TRP A 67 -19.03 -11.93 -3.33
C TRP A 67 -19.66 -10.77 -2.56
N GLY A 68 -21.00 -10.76 -2.42
CA GLY A 68 -21.74 -9.68 -1.76
C GLY A 68 -21.59 -8.33 -2.47
N ASN A 69 -21.39 -7.27 -1.69
CA ASN A 69 -20.91 -6.01 -2.23
C ASN A 69 -19.48 -6.16 -2.73
N TYR A 70 -19.23 -5.84 -3.99
CA TYR A 70 -17.87 -5.90 -4.51
C TYR A 70 -17.55 -4.77 -5.50
N VAL A 71 -16.27 -4.47 -5.59
CA VAL A 71 -15.67 -3.58 -6.59
C VAL A 71 -14.65 -4.39 -7.36
N SER A 72 -14.60 -4.24 -8.70
CA SER A 72 -13.50 -4.75 -9.51
C SER A 72 -12.83 -3.64 -10.29
N VAL A 73 -11.49 -3.63 -10.29
CA VAL A 73 -10.66 -2.62 -10.95
C VAL A 73 -9.78 -3.31 -11.99
N ALA A 74 -9.86 -2.85 -13.24
CA ALA A 74 -8.97 -3.29 -14.32
C ALA A 74 -7.78 -2.35 -14.40
N GLY A 75 -6.59 -2.91 -14.32
CA GLY A 75 -5.32 -2.22 -14.52
C GLY A 75 -4.83 -2.28 -15.97
N ASP A 76 -3.80 -1.49 -16.29
CA ASP A 76 -3.17 -1.46 -17.63
C ASP A 76 -2.28 -2.69 -17.91
N ASP A 77 -1.99 -3.48 -16.88
CA ASP A 77 -1.18 -4.71 -16.95
C ASP A 77 -1.95 -5.96 -17.39
N GLY A 78 -3.22 -5.80 -17.71
CA GLY A 78 -4.05 -6.93 -18.10
C GLY A 78 -4.68 -7.69 -16.95
N MET A 79 -4.59 -7.18 -15.74
CA MET A 79 -5.15 -7.79 -14.57
C MET A 79 -6.42 -7.07 -14.11
N VAL A 80 -7.36 -7.84 -13.56
CA VAL A 80 -8.56 -7.34 -12.90
C VAL A 80 -8.55 -7.83 -11.46
N ILE A 81 -8.60 -6.88 -10.52
CA ILE A 81 -8.62 -7.16 -9.08
C ILE A 81 -10.04 -6.99 -8.57
N TYR A 82 -10.54 -7.99 -7.84
CA TYR A 82 -11.85 -8.01 -7.22
C TYR A 82 -11.70 -7.84 -5.71
N TYR A 83 -12.45 -6.89 -5.15
CA TYR A 83 -12.51 -6.55 -3.73
C TYR A 83 -13.90 -6.90 -3.24
N CYS A 84 -14.06 -8.02 -2.55
CA CYS A 84 -15.36 -8.64 -2.24
C CYS A 84 -15.71 -8.57 -0.75
N HIS A 85 -16.95 -8.90 -0.41
CA HIS A 85 -17.55 -8.91 0.93
C HIS A 85 -17.64 -7.53 1.60
N LEU A 86 -17.57 -6.43 0.80
CA LEU A 86 -17.59 -5.07 1.33
C LEU A 86 -18.89 -4.78 2.09
N GLU A 87 -18.80 -4.03 3.16
CA GLU A 87 -19.94 -3.43 3.85
C GLU A 87 -20.56 -2.32 2.99
N SER A 88 -19.68 -1.46 2.44
CA SER A 88 -20.07 -0.37 1.56
C SER A 88 -19.03 -0.13 0.46
N ARG A 89 -19.49 0.49 -0.63
CA ARG A 89 -18.67 0.84 -1.79
C ARG A 89 -18.57 2.36 -1.88
N ALA A 90 -17.38 2.87 -2.19
CA ALA A 90 -17.08 4.31 -2.27
C ALA A 90 -16.85 4.79 -3.72
N VAL A 91 -16.99 3.89 -4.71
CA VAL A 91 -16.73 4.18 -6.12
C VAL A 91 -17.81 3.59 -7.02
N GLU A 92 -17.97 4.18 -8.22
CA GLU A 92 -18.96 3.77 -9.19
C GLU A 92 -18.32 3.09 -10.43
N GLN A 93 -19.10 2.26 -11.12
CA GLN A 93 -18.67 1.61 -12.37
C GLN A 93 -18.27 2.67 -13.41
N GLY A 94 -17.14 2.44 -14.09
CA GLY A 94 -16.58 3.35 -15.08
C GLY A 94 -15.67 4.44 -14.50
N GLN A 95 -15.65 4.64 -13.18
CA GLN A 95 -14.81 5.62 -12.52
C GLN A 95 -13.32 5.25 -12.66
N PRO A 96 -12.43 6.20 -13.01
CA PRO A 96 -10.98 6.01 -12.86
C PRO A 96 -10.62 6.06 -11.37
N VAL A 97 -9.68 5.23 -10.95
CA VAL A 97 -9.16 5.19 -9.58
C VAL A 97 -7.64 5.18 -9.60
N GLY A 98 -7.04 5.90 -8.65
CA GLY A 98 -5.60 5.88 -8.39
C GLY A 98 -5.22 4.76 -7.43
N GLU A 99 -3.93 4.37 -7.41
CA GLU A 99 -3.37 3.51 -6.37
C GLU A 99 -3.60 4.13 -4.99
N GLY A 100 -3.97 3.31 -4.00
CA GLY A 100 -4.27 3.77 -2.64
C GLY A 100 -5.63 4.47 -2.47
N GLN A 101 -6.38 4.71 -3.55
CA GLN A 101 -7.72 5.33 -3.46
C GLN A 101 -8.69 4.41 -2.71
N LEU A 102 -9.53 5.00 -1.83
CA LEU A 102 -10.57 4.28 -1.11
C LEU A 102 -11.60 3.69 -2.09
N LEU A 103 -11.85 2.38 -1.99
CA LEU A 103 -12.84 1.65 -2.79
C LEU A 103 -14.09 1.31 -1.98
N GLY A 104 -13.96 1.15 -0.67
CA GLY A 104 -15.05 0.76 0.20
C GLY A 104 -14.58 0.40 1.62
N ILE A 105 -15.50 -0.15 2.38
CA ILE A 105 -15.24 -0.62 3.75
C ILE A 105 -15.34 -2.14 3.77
N GLU A 106 -14.37 -2.80 4.36
CA GLU A 106 -14.36 -4.24 4.63
C GLU A 106 -15.60 -4.66 5.41
N GLY A 107 -16.22 -5.75 5.01
CA GLY A 107 -17.47 -6.22 5.58
C GLY A 107 -17.60 -7.74 5.62
N SER A 108 -18.85 -8.20 5.63
CA SER A 108 -19.22 -9.63 5.66
C SER A 108 -20.46 -9.88 4.81
N THR A 109 -20.61 -9.19 3.68
CA THR A 109 -21.74 -9.39 2.77
C THR A 109 -21.51 -10.59 1.84
N GLY A 110 -22.58 -11.17 1.32
CA GLY A 110 -22.49 -12.38 0.49
C GLY A 110 -22.23 -13.65 1.29
N ARG A 111 -21.47 -14.60 0.73
CA ARG A 111 -21.11 -15.87 1.37
C ARG A 111 -19.86 -15.68 2.25
N SER A 112 -20.06 -15.23 3.46
CA SER A 112 -18.99 -14.87 4.40
C SER A 112 -19.30 -15.37 5.83
N THR A 113 -18.27 -15.76 6.57
CA THR A 113 -18.35 -16.21 7.97
C THR A 113 -18.02 -15.11 8.98
N GLY A 114 -17.55 -13.95 8.53
CA GLY A 114 -17.14 -12.84 9.38
C GLY A 114 -16.51 -11.71 8.57
N ILE A 115 -16.16 -10.63 9.24
CA ILE A 115 -15.56 -9.46 8.58
C ILE A 115 -14.20 -9.83 7.99
N HIS A 116 -14.07 -9.73 6.67
CA HIS A 116 -12.83 -9.88 5.91
C HIS A 116 -12.97 -9.33 4.49
N LEU A 117 -11.87 -9.05 3.85
CA LEU A 117 -11.78 -8.78 2.42
C LEU A 117 -11.39 -10.07 1.70
N HIS A 118 -12.25 -10.57 0.80
CA HIS A 118 -11.83 -11.54 -0.19
C HIS A 118 -11.24 -10.79 -1.39
N LEU A 119 -9.93 -10.94 -1.62
CA LEU A 119 -9.20 -10.32 -2.72
C LEU A 119 -8.90 -11.38 -3.79
N GLU A 120 -9.46 -11.19 -5.00
CA GLU A 120 -9.26 -12.11 -6.12
C GLU A 120 -8.58 -11.37 -7.28
N LEU A 121 -7.65 -12.07 -7.95
CA LEU A 121 -6.94 -11.58 -9.13
C LEU A 121 -7.26 -12.44 -10.34
N ARG A 122 -7.60 -11.81 -11.47
CA ARG A 122 -7.81 -12.48 -12.75
C ARG A 122 -7.08 -11.77 -13.89
N ASP A 123 -6.64 -12.56 -14.87
CA ASP A 123 -6.17 -12.01 -16.15
C ASP A 123 -7.33 -11.70 -17.11
N TRP A 124 -7.02 -11.16 -18.31
CA TRP A 124 -8.01 -10.85 -19.35
C TRP A 124 -8.82 -12.05 -19.84
N ALA A 125 -8.28 -13.26 -19.71
CA ALA A 125 -8.98 -14.51 -20.00
C ALA A 125 -9.84 -14.98 -18.83
N ALA A 126 -10.03 -14.16 -17.80
CA ALA A 126 -10.75 -14.44 -16.56
C ALA A 126 -10.16 -15.62 -15.75
N GLN A 127 -8.91 -15.99 -16.00
CA GLN A 127 -8.21 -17.02 -15.22
C GLN A 127 -7.74 -16.44 -13.89
N GLN A 128 -8.04 -17.14 -12.80
CA GLN A 128 -7.58 -16.79 -11.46
C GLN A 128 -6.07 -16.91 -11.35
N LYS A 129 -5.45 -15.94 -10.71
CA LYS A 129 -4.03 -15.86 -10.39
C LYS A 129 -3.86 -15.70 -8.90
N ASP A 130 -2.69 -16.06 -8.38
CA ASP A 130 -2.37 -15.88 -6.96
C ASP A 130 -2.22 -14.38 -6.62
N PRO A 131 -3.13 -13.80 -5.80
CA PRO A 131 -3.04 -12.40 -5.41
C PRO A 131 -1.82 -12.12 -4.52
N CYS A 132 -1.38 -13.09 -3.72
CA CYS A 132 -0.22 -12.91 -2.84
C CYS A 132 1.08 -12.78 -3.65
N ALA A 133 1.24 -13.61 -4.69
CA ALA A 133 2.38 -13.48 -5.62
C ALA A 133 2.38 -12.12 -6.33
N TYR A 134 1.20 -11.63 -6.71
CA TYR A 134 1.04 -10.30 -7.33
C TYR A 134 1.40 -9.17 -6.35
N LEU A 135 1.01 -9.29 -5.07
CA LEU A 135 1.34 -8.33 -4.02
C LEU A 135 2.79 -8.42 -3.51
N GLY A 136 3.54 -9.46 -3.90
CA GLY A 136 4.88 -9.72 -3.40
C GLY A 136 4.94 -10.15 -1.93
N ILE A 137 3.89 -10.84 -1.44
CA ILE A 137 3.79 -11.32 -0.06
C ILE A 137 3.63 -12.85 -0.02
N PRO A 138 3.99 -13.51 1.10
CA PRO A 138 3.75 -14.94 1.28
C PRO A 138 2.27 -15.31 1.22
N ASN A 139 1.93 -16.38 0.48
CA ASN A 139 0.58 -16.97 0.47
C ASN A 139 0.42 -17.95 1.64
N GLN A 140 0.32 -17.42 2.86
CA GLN A 140 0.34 -18.22 4.09
C GLN A 140 -0.65 -17.67 5.11
N ALA A 141 -1.53 -18.53 5.64
CA ALA A 141 -2.41 -18.16 6.75
C ALA A 141 -1.59 -17.72 7.99
N GLY A 142 -2.04 -16.65 8.64
CA GLY A 142 -1.36 -16.06 9.78
C GLY A 142 -0.27 -15.04 9.42
N TYR A 143 0.13 -14.93 8.15
CA TYR A 143 1.05 -13.87 7.73
C TYR A 143 0.45 -12.49 8.02
N VAL A 144 1.26 -11.61 8.61
CA VAL A 144 0.90 -10.22 8.94
C VAL A 144 1.78 -9.28 8.11
N TRP A 145 1.14 -8.42 7.34
CA TRP A 145 1.79 -7.30 6.68
C TRP A 145 1.58 -6.04 7.51
N THR A 146 2.67 -5.32 7.75
CA THR A 146 2.64 -3.99 8.37
C THR A 146 3.28 -2.98 7.41
N PRO A 147 2.75 -1.75 7.33
CA PRO A 147 3.38 -0.72 6.53
C PRO A 147 4.81 -0.49 7.04
N PRO A 148 5.77 -0.17 6.14
CA PRO A 148 7.08 0.28 6.58
C PRO A 148 6.91 1.50 7.51
N ALA A 149 7.81 1.62 8.46
CA ALA A 149 7.86 2.84 9.26
C ALA A 149 7.95 4.06 8.32
N PRO A 150 7.26 5.17 8.62
CA PRO A 150 7.44 6.39 7.85
C PRO A 150 8.95 6.71 7.83
N GLU A 151 9.46 7.06 6.65
CA GLU A 151 10.83 7.58 6.60
C GLU A 151 10.92 8.77 7.58
N PRO A 152 12.00 8.85 8.38
CA PRO A 152 12.21 10.01 9.22
C PRO A 152 12.13 11.26 8.32
N GLU A 153 11.42 12.28 8.79
CA GLU A 153 11.41 13.58 8.11
C GLU A 153 12.87 14.00 7.95
N ARG A 154 13.26 14.20 6.69
CA ARG A 154 14.62 14.68 6.40
C ARG A 154 14.72 16.12 6.86
N GLU A 155 15.79 16.41 7.59
CA GLU A 155 16.11 17.79 7.88
C GLU A 155 16.35 18.55 6.56
N PRO A 156 15.97 19.84 6.46
CA PRO A 156 16.06 20.59 5.20
C PRO A 156 17.45 20.59 4.55
N TRP A 157 18.50 20.46 5.34
CA TRP A 157 19.87 20.36 4.84
C TRP A 157 20.16 19.00 4.19
N GLU A 158 19.47 17.91 4.59
CA GLU A 158 19.66 16.56 4.03
C GLU A 158 19.21 16.48 2.57
N GLU A 159 18.22 17.28 2.17
CA GLU A 159 17.78 17.38 0.77
C GLU A 159 18.80 18.10 -0.12
N GLN A 160 19.66 18.93 0.47
CA GLN A 160 20.65 19.76 -0.21
C GLN A 160 22.02 19.08 -0.33
N CYS A 161 22.26 17.96 0.36
CA CYS A 161 23.55 17.28 0.35
C CYS A 161 23.51 15.93 -0.38
N HIS A 162 24.66 15.51 -0.92
CA HIS A 162 24.83 14.19 -1.49
C HIS A 162 25.01 13.14 -0.37
N ASP A 163 24.54 11.91 -0.58
CA ASP A 163 24.60 10.83 0.40
C ASP A 163 26.00 10.59 0.98
N TRP A 164 27.05 10.69 0.15
CA TRP A 164 28.44 10.51 0.57
C TRP A 164 28.96 11.60 1.53
N SER A 165 28.32 12.77 1.60
CA SER A 165 28.75 13.91 2.42
C SER A 165 27.88 14.13 3.65
N ARG A 166 26.80 13.36 3.82
CA ARG A 166 25.77 13.57 4.85
C ARG A 166 26.33 13.64 6.26
N ASP A 167 27.12 12.64 6.66
CA ASP A 167 27.69 12.57 8.03
C ASP A 167 28.61 13.78 8.30
N ALA A 168 29.37 14.21 7.30
CA ALA A 168 30.26 15.36 7.45
C ALA A 168 29.48 16.68 7.54
N VAL A 169 28.39 16.82 6.77
CA VAL A 169 27.51 18.00 6.80
C VAL A 169 26.79 18.06 8.15
N GLU A 170 26.21 16.96 8.63
CA GLU A 170 25.55 16.85 9.94
C GLU A 170 26.52 17.25 11.07
N TRP A 171 27.74 16.72 11.05
CA TRP A 171 28.79 17.07 12.01
C TRP A 171 29.10 18.57 12.00
N CYS A 172 29.23 19.18 10.81
CA CYS A 172 29.51 20.60 10.67
C CYS A 172 28.35 21.48 11.16
N ILE A 173 27.09 21.08 10.91
CA ILE A 173 25.90 21.79 11.40
C ILE A 173 25.81 21.69 12.92
N SER A 174 25.93 20.48 13.47
CA SER A 174 25.83 20.22 14.91
C SER A 174 26.88 21.00 15.74
N ARG A 175 28.05 21.26 15.12
CA ARG A 175 29.14 22.04 15.72
C ARG A 175 29.08 23.55 15.41
N GLY A 176 28.07 23.98 14.65
CA GLY A 176 27.93 25.39 14.25
C GLY A 176 29.00 25.90 13.29
N ILE A 177 29.74 24.99 12.65
CA ILE A 177 30.73 25.33 11.62
C ILE A 177 30.00 25.76 10.35
N LEU A 178 29.02 24.99 9.93
CA LEU A 178 28.11 25.30 8.83
C LEU A 178 26.83 25.91 9.41
N ARG A 179 26.46 27.10 8.93
CA ARG A 179 25.19 27.76 9.28
C ARG A 179 24.47 28.16 8.02
N GLY A 180 23.15 27.99 8.00
CA GLY A 180 22.33 28.42 6.88
C GLY A 180 22.39 29.93 6.62
N ARG A 181 22.04 30.33 5.40
CA ARG A 181 21.96 31.75 4.96
C ARG A 181 20.72 32.46 5.53
N GLY A 182 19.81 31.69 6.12
CA GLY A 182 18.54 32.12 6.71
C GLY A 182 17.46 31.09 6.44
N GLY A 183 16.64 30.77 7.44
CA GLY A 183 15.74 29.64 7.38
C GLY A 183 16.52 28.32 7.23
N ASP A 184 16.00 27.43 6.39
CA ASP A 184 16.53 26.07 6.18
C ASP A 184 17.44 25.95 4.95
N ASP A 185 17.91 27.08 4.41
CA ASP A 185 18.79 27.12 3.24
C ASP A 185 20.25 27.06 3.68
N TYR A 186 20.90 25.90 3.44
CA TYR A 186 22.31 25.65 3.71
C TYR A 186 23.19 25.83 2.46
N ALA A 187 22.59 26.03 1.28
CA ALA A 187 23.28 26.25 0.00
C ALA A 187 24.34 25.18 -0.33
N LEU A 188 24.12 23.92 0.04
CA LEU A 188 25.12 22.83 -0.07
C LEU A 188 25.48 22.46 -1.51
N GLY A 189 24.66 22.85 -2.48
CA GLY A 189 24.92 22.65 -3.91
C GLY A 189 25.64 23.83 -4.58
N GLU A 190 25.96 24.91 -3.87
CA GLU A 190 26.58 26.10 -4.41
C GLU A 190 28.07 26.13 -4.13
N TYR A 191 28.83 26.99 -4.91
CA TYR A 191 30.23 27.21 -4.66
C TYR A 191 30.43 28.06 -3.41
N VAL A 192 31.32 27.62 -2.53
CA VAL A 192 31.70 28.36 -1.33
C VAL A 192 32.69 29.47 -1.72
N THR A 193 32.41 30.69 -1.29
CA THR A 193 33.34 31.78 -1.47
C THR A 193 34.58 31.61 -0.56
N ARG A 194 35.69 32.29 -0.89
CA ARG A 194 36.89 32.25 -0.03
C ARG A 194 36.62 32.81 1.36
N GLU A 195 35.76 33.80 1.49
CA GLU A 195 35.34 34.38 2.79
C GLU A 195 34.53 33.38 3.61
N GLU A 196 33.52 32.73 3.02
CA GLU A 196 32.73 31.70 3.66
C GLU A 196 33.60 30.53 4.14
N MET A 197 34.57 30.10 3.30
CA MET A 197 35.51 29.06 3.67
C MET A 197 36.37 29.49 4.88
N CYS A 198 36.88 30.71 4.91
CA CYS A 198 37.65 31.25 6.04
C CYS A 198 36.83 31.28 7.32
N VAL A 199 35.56 31.69 7.26
CA VAL A 199 34.66 31.70 8.41
C VAL A 199 34.39 30.26 8.91
N MET A 200 34.19 29.31 8.01
CA MET A 200 34.00 27.90 8.37
C MET A 200 35.24 27.32 9.06
N LEU A 201 36.44 27.56 8.51
CA LEU A 201 37.72 27.12 9.10
C LEU A 201 37.98 27.77 10.47
N TRP A 202 37.66 29.06 10.62
CA TRP A 202 37.76 29.75 11.89
C TRP A 202 36.86 29.17 12.97
N ARG A 203 35.60 28.85 12.61
CA ARG A 203 34.67 28.15 13.55
C ARG A 203 35.10 26.76 13.88
N ALA A 204 35.66 26.01 12.91
CA ALA A 204 36.18 24.67 13.13
C ALA A 204 37.32 24.66 14.20
N ARG A 205 38.13 25.71 14.21
CA ARG A 205 39.21 25.86 15.22
C ARG A 205 38.71 25.92 16.67
N GLU A 206 37.48 26.43 16.88
CA GLU A 206 36.93 26.58 18.24
C GLU A 206 36.27 25.31 18.78
N VAL A 207 36.02 24.32 17.91
CA VAL A 207 35.34 23.06 18.28
C VAL A 207 36.19 21.80 18.14
N LEU A 208 37.41 21.94 17.60
CA LEU A 208 38.45 20.91 17.57
C LEU A 208 39.38 21.01 18.79
#